data_df3b3c6a9f0200272dda6a6098865b81
#
_entry.id   df3b3c6a9f0200272dda6a6098865b81
#
_cell.length_a   1.000
_cell.length_b   1.000
_cell.length_c   1.000
_cell.angle_alpha   90.00
_cell.angle_beta   90.00
_cell.angle_gamma   90.00
#
_symmetry.space_group_name_H-M   'P 1'
#
loop_
_entity.id
_entity.type
_entity.pdbx_description
1 polymer ?
#
loop_
_entity_poly.entity_id
_entity_poly.type
_entity_poly.pdbx_seq_one_letter_code
_entity_poly.pdbx_strand_id
1 'polypeptide(L)'
;MSHTVKSIFEAASELKAPVIIDGAGIHQIEEISDAVHFYEKKFPEVTAALNLDHGGPFEEIIQAIRCGYTSVMVDRSTLAFEENVREVAEIVKIAHAVGVSVETELGHVGQGFEYEQTRDSGLTRKEEAIDFVKQTNVDALAVSVGTSHGTYHGTPKLEFELLADLHQMVEVPLVLHGGSGTGDDNLKKAVQTGIQKVNLCTDLSNAGLETLKGYLQIDYDHMKKDGSLGEFGNKTANMFDLSNEMRIGYKEALKHYITLFGSVNKA
;
A
#
# COMPACT_ATOMS: atom_id res chain seq x y z
N MET A 1 13.83 1.34 -6.51
CA MET A 1 12.42 1.54 -6.91
C MET A 1 12.06 0.85 -8.21
N SER A 2 12.77 1.04 -9.32
CA SER A 2 12.46 0.35 -10.60
C SER A 2 12.35 -1.19 -10.49
N HIS A 3 13.15 -1.83 -9.64
CA HIS A 3 13.07 -3.29 -9.39
C HIS A 3 11.78 -3.71 -8.68
N THR A 4 11.26 -2.89 -7.77
CA THR A 4 10.00 -3.14 -7.06
C THR A 4 8.81 -3.05 -8.03
N VAL A 5 8.76 -1.97 -8.82
CA VAL A 5 7.73 -1.79 -9.87
C VAL A 5 7.76 -2.96 -10.86
N LYS A 6 8.96 -3.41 -11.29
CA LYS A 6 9.09 -4.61 -12.12
C LYS A 6 8.45 -5.85 -11.49
N SER A 7 8.70 -6.08 -10.20
CA SER A 7 8.13 -7.23 -9.47
C SER A 7 6.61 -7.21 -9.47
N ILE A 8 6.02 -6.01 -9.32
CA ILE A 8 4.57 -5.85 -9.33
C ILE A 8 3.98 -6.21 -10.69
N PHE A 9 4.54 -5.69 -11.77
CA PHE A 9 4.07 -6.01 -13.13
C PHE A 9 4.25 -7.49 -13.47
N GLU A 10 5.38 -8.12 -13.11
CA GLU A 10 5.59 -9.54 -13.31
C GLU A 10 4.57 -10.39 -12.52
N ALA A 11 4.33 -10.09 -11.24
CA ALA A 11 3.34 -10.81 -10.43
C ALA A 11 1.92 -10.66 -11.00
N ALA A 12 1.54 -9.44 -11.37
CA ALA A 12 0.24 -9.12 -11.94
C ALA A 12 0.02 -9.85 -13.29
N SER A 13 1.02 -9.84 -14.17
CA SER A 13 0.99 -10.55 -15.45
C SER A 13 0.87 -12.06 -15.27
N GLU A 14 1.71 -12.67 -14.40
CA GLU A 14 1.70 -14.10 -14.12
C GLU A 14 0.35 -14.58 -13.58
N LEU A 15 -0.31 -13.77 -12.75
CA LEU A 15 -1.58 -14.14 -12.10
C LEU A 15 -2.82 -13.54 -12.79
N LYS A 16 -2.64 -12.74 -13.86
CA LYS A 16 -3.71 -12.00 -14.54
C LYS A 16 -4.57 -11.23 -13.54
N ALA A 17 -3.92 -10.48 -12.67
CA ALA A 17 -4.55 -9.76 -11.57
C ALA A 17 -4.41 -8.25 -11.76
N PRO A 18 -5.45 -7.45 -11.47
CA PRO A 18 -5.32 -6.01 -11.39
C PRO A 18 -4.51 -5.63 -10.14
N VAL A 19 -3.75 -4.56 -10.23
CA VAL A 19 -2.94 -4.04 -9.12
C VAL A 19 -3.03 -2.52 -9.02
N ILE A 20 -2.90 -2.01 -7.78
CA ILE A 20 -2.68 -0.60 -7.51
C ILE A 20 -1.25 -0.46 -7.01
N ILE A 21 -0.48 0.42 -7.62
CA ILE A 21 0.91 0.71 -7.26
C ILE A 21 0.90 1.97 -6.41
N ASP A 22 1.13 1.83 -5.12
CA ASP A 22 1.18 2.95 -4.19
C ASP A 22 2.59 3.57 -4.16
N GLY A 23 2.68 4.84 -4.51
CA GLY A 23 3.90 5.64 -4.42
C GLY A 23 3.75 6.74 -3.38
N ALA A 24 4.44 6.64 -2.24
CA ALA A 24 4.49 7.71 -1.26
C ALA A 24 5.49 8.81 -1.66
N GLY A 25 5.29 10.05 -1.17
CA GLY A 25 6.14 11.20 -1.51
C GLY A 25 7.63 11.00 -1.22
N ILE A 26 7.96 10.19 -0.21
CA ILE A 26 9.36 9.80 0.10
C ILE A 26 10.06 9.01 -1.03
N HIS A 27 9.32 8.47 -1.99
CA HIS A 27 9.85 7.63 -3.07
C HIS A 27 10.16 8.38 -4.36
N GLN A 28 10.11 9.71 -4.37
CA GLN A 28 10.28 10.56 -5.57
C GLN A 28 9.20 10.25 -6.62
N ILE A 29 8.17 11.05 -6.62
CA ILE A 29 6.95 10.89 -7.43
C ILE A 29 7.26 10.66 -8.91
N GLU A 30 8.20 11.43 -9.49
CA GLU A 30 8.59 11.33 -10.88
C GLU A 30 9.25 9.99 -11.21
N GLU A 31 10.16 9.49 -10.36
CA GLU A 31 10.87 8.24 -10.62
C GLU A 31 9.95 7.02 -10.61
N ILE A 32 8.95 7.02 -9.72
CA ILE A 32 7.94 5.95 -9.71
C ILE A 32 7.09 6.03 -10.95
N SER A 33 6.60 7.22 -11.31
CA SER A 33 5.81 7.43 -12.52
C SER A 33 6.55 6.94 -13.76
N ASP A 34 7.80 7.36 -13.94
CA ASP A 34 8.62 6.93 -15.08
C ASP A 34 8.80 5.40 -15.12
N ALA A 35 9.02 4.77 -13.96
CA ALA A 35 9.15 3.33 -13.87
C ALA A 35 7.84 2.61 -14.22
N VAL A 36 6.69 3.10 -13.73
CA VAL A 36 5.37 2.53 -14.04
C VAL A 36 5.09 2.64 -15.53
N HIS A 37 5.21 3.84 -16.12
CA HIS A 37 5.00 4.05 -17.56
C HIS A 37 5.95 3.23 -18.44
N PHE A 38 7.17 2.94 -17.96
CA PHE A 38 8.09 2.05 -18.67
C PHE A 38 7.59 0.60 -18.65
N TYR A 39 7.10 0.10 -17.51
CA TYR A 39 6.64 -1.29 -17.40
C TYR A 39 5.24 -1.51 -17.98
N GLU A 40 4.34 -0.54 -17.99
CA GLU A 40 3.08 -0.60 -18.71
C GLU A 40 3.27 -0.93 -20.20
N LYS A 41 4.27 -0.32 -20.83
CA LYS A 41 4.62 -0.61 -22.23
C LYS A 41 5.16 -2.02 -22.44
N LYS A 42 5.76 -2.64 -21.41
CA LYS A 42 6.33 -4.00 -21.46
C LYS A 42 5.33 -5.08 -21.10
N PHE A 43 4.33 -4.74 -20.32
CA PHE A 43 3.27 -5.64 -19.86
C PHE A 43 1.89 -5.03 -20.18
N PRO A 44 1.57 -4.86 -21.49
CA PRO A 44 0.35 -4.17 -21.90
C PRO A 44 -0.95 -4.93 -21.50
N GLU A 45 -0.81 -6.18 -21.08
CA GLU A 45 -1.91 -7.01 -20.59
C GLU A 45 -2.23 -6.76 -19.10
N VAL A 46 -1.38 -6.05 -18.37
CA VAL A 46 -1.58 -5.79 -16.95
C VAL A 46 -2.47 -4.57 -16.74
N THR A 47 -3.55 -4.75 -16.01
CA THR A 47 -4.38 -3.65 -15.53
C THR A 47 -3.77 -3.08 -14.25
N ALA A 48 -3.21 -1.89 -14.32
CA ALA A 48 -2.57 -1.22 -13.19
C ALA A 48 -3.10 0.21 -13.00
N ALA A 49 -3.21 0.64 -11.75
CA ALA A 49 -3.38 2.05 -11.38
C ALA A 49 -2.15 2.52 -10.59
N LEU A 50 -1.78 3.77 -10.74
CA LEU A 50 -0.73 4.42 -9.96
C LEU A 50 -1.39 5.41 -9.01
N ASN A 51 -1.20 5.21 -7.70
CA ASN A 51 -1.80 6.00 -6.63
C ASN A 51 -0.72 6.70 -5.79
N LEU A 52 -0.93 7.99 -5.48
CA LEU A 52 -0.15 8.68 -4.45
C LEU A 52 -0.68 8.24 -3.08
N ASP A 53 0.16 7.56 -2.29
CA ASP A 53 -0.18 7.07 -0.96
C ASP A 53 0.14 8.14 0.09
N HIS A 54 -0.81 8.45 0.97
CA HIS A 54 -0.72 9.47 2.02
C HIS A 54 -0.26 10.86 1.52
N GLY A 55 -0.87 11.36 0.45
CA GLY A 55 -0.59 12.72 -0.05
C GLY A 55 -0.86 13.77 1.02
N GLY A 56 0.21 14.41 1.50
CA GLY A 56 0.18 15.42 2.56
C GLY A 56 0.03 16.85 2.00
N PRO A 57 1.11 17.51 1.55
CA PRO A 57 1.05 18.87 1.02
C PRO A 57 0.23 18.95 -0.28
N PHE A 58 -0.48 20.06 -0.44
CA PHE A 58 -1.26 20.32 -1.68
C PHE A 58 -0.39 20.22 -2.93
N GLU A 59 0.80 20.80 -2.89
CA GLU A 59 1.76 20.82 -4.00
C GLU A 59 2.21 19.40 -4.40
N GLU A 60 2.38 18.51 -3.44
CA GLU A 60 2.75 17.12 -3.67
C GLU A 60 1.65 16.37 -4.43
N ILE A 61 0.39 16.57 -4.03
CA ILE A 61 -0.77 15.96 -4.70
C ILE A 61 -0.88 16.46 -6.15
N ILE A 62 -0.73 17.77 -6.37
CA ILE A 62 -0.75 18.35 -7.71
C ILE A 62 0.43 17.88 -8.56
N GLN A 63 1.61 17.68 -7.94
CA GLN A 63 2.77 17.12 -8.63
C GLN A 63 2.51 15.68 -9.08
N ALA A 64 1.93 14.83 -8.23
CA ALA A 64 1.55 13.46 -8.59
C ALA A 64 0.58 13.43 -9.78
N ILE A 65 -0.48 14.25 -9.75
CA ILE A 65 -1.41 14.41 -10.88
C ILE A 65 -0.67 14.79 -12.17
N ARG A 66 0.24 15.77 -12.11
CA ARG A 66 1.02 16.21 -13.27
C ARG A 66 1.98 15.15 -13.79
N CYS A 67 2.47 14.27 -12.92
CA CYS A 67 3.34 13.15 -13.28
C CYS A 67 2.58 11.94 -13.84
N GLY A 68 1.24 12.02 -13.96
CA GLY A 68 0.42 10.96 -14.56
C GLY A 68 -0.05 9.90 -13.58
N TYR A 69 -0.11 10.21 -12.30
CA TYR A 69 -0.80 9.37 -11.33
C TYR A 69 -2.29 9.31 -11.69
N THR A 70 -2.86 8.11 -11.70
CA THR A 70 -4.27 7.87 -12.04
C THR A 70 -5.19 7.95 -10.82
N SER A 71 -4.59 7.96 -9.63
CA SER A 71 -5.25 8.14 -8.34
C SER A 71 -4.34 8.90 -7.38
N VAL A 72 -4.92 9.65 -6.46
CA VAL A 72 -4.21 10.31 -5.37
C VAL A 72 -4.97 10.11 -4.06
N MET A 73 -4.25 9.78 -2.99
CA MET A 73 -4.82 9.80 -1.65
C MET A 73 -4.59 11.17 -1.01
N VAL A 74 -5.64 11.72 -0.42
CA VAL A 74 -5.60 12.96 0.36
C VAL A 74 -5.77 12.60 1.83
N ASP A 75 -4.68 12.59 2.58
CA ASP A 75 -4.72 12.25 4.00
C ASP A 75 -4.84 13.51 4.85
N ARG A 76 -6.02 13.67 5.42
CA ARG A 76 -6.40 14.73 6.39
C ARG A 76 -7.00 14.12 7.65
N SER A 77 -6.73 12.84 7.91
CA SER A 77 -7.31 12.05 9.00
C SER A 77 -7.02 12.61 10.41
N THR A 78 -5.96 13.41 10.55
CA THR A 78 -5.59 14.08 11.80
C THR A 78 -6.30 15.41 12.03
N LEU A 79 -7.01 15.94 11.03
CA LEU A 79 -7.76 17.21 11.15
C LEU A 79 -9.17 16.97 11.72
N ALA A 80 -9.81 18.05 12.16
CA ALA A 80 -11.22 18.02 12.52
C ALA A 80 -12.08 17.66 11.29
N PHE A 81 -13.22 17.00 11.51
CA PHE A 81 -14.08 16.48 10.44
C PHE A 81 -14.41 17.51 9.35
N GLU A 82 -14.85 18.71 9.73
CA GLU A 82 -15.23 19.77 8.79
C GLU A 82 -14.04 20.29 7.98
N GLU A 83 -12.85 20.28 8.57
CA GLU A 83 -11.63 20.69 7.91
C GLU A 83 -11.13 19.62 6.94
N ASN A 84 -11.19 18.34 7.36
CA ASN A 84 -10.92 17.20 6.49
C ASN A 84 -11.86 17.23 5.26
N VAL A 85 -13.16 17.34 5.48
CA VAL A 85 -14.15 17.46 4.38
C VAL A 85 -13.83 18.59 3.43
N ARG A 86 -13.52 19.78 3.95
CA ARG A 86 -13.25 20.96 3.12
C ARG A 86 -12.03 20.78 2.22
N GLU A 87 -10.91 20.29 2.79
CA GLU A 87 -9.66 20.14 2.05
C GLU A 87 -9.74 18.98 1.04
N VAL A 88 -10.34 17.88 1.43
CA VAL A 88 -10.55 16.73 0.52
C VAL A 88 -11.44 17.13 -0.65
N ALA A 89 -12.58 17.79 -0.40
CA ALA A 89 -13.50 18.21 -1.45
C ALA A 89 -12.87 19.21 -2.46
N GLU A 90 -11.92 20.03 -2.03
CA GLU A 90 -11.17 20.91 -2.92
C GLU A 90 -10.29 20.11 -3.88
N ILE A 91 -9.53 19.12 -3.37
CA ILE A 91 -8.68 18.28 -4.19
C ILE A 91 -9.52 17.40 -5.14
N VAL A 92 -10.65 16.84 -4.66
CA VAL A 92 -11.56 16.05 -5.50
C VAL A 92 -11.99 16.82 -6.75
N LYS A 93 -12.36 18.09 -6.61
CA LYS A 93 -12.74 18.93 -7.77
C LYS A 93 -11.61 19.05 -8.79
N ILE A 94 -10.38 19.19 -8.33
CA ILE A 94 -9.21 19.33 -9.21
C ILE A 94 -8.90 17.99 -9.87
N ALA A 95 -8.83 16.92 -9.10
CA ALA A 95 -8.51 15.58 -9.59
C ALA A 95 -9.54 15.09 -10.60
N HIS A 96 -10.83 15.18 -10.28
CA HIS A 96 -11.91 14.79 -11.18
C HIS A 96 -11.95 15.59 -12.47
N ALA A 97 -11.58 16.88 -12.43
CA ALA A 97 -11.52 17.72 -13.64
C ALA A 97 -10.50 17.20 -14.67
N VAL A 98 -9.54 16.39 -14.26
CA VAL A 98 -8.50 15.80 -15.12
C VAL A 98 -8.57 14.27 -15.18
N GLY A 99 -9.64 13.67 -14.64
CA GLY A 99 -9.89 12.23 -14.71
C GLY A 99 -9.06 11.39 -13.74
N VAL A 100 -8.62 11.97 -12.61
CA VAL A 100 -7.86 11.30 -11.55
C VAL A 100 -8.80 10.98 -10.39
N SER A 101 -8.77 9.73 -9.90
CA SER A 101 -9.54 9.29 -8.74
C SER A 101 -8.94 9.77 -7.43
N VAL A 102 -9.77 9.90 -6.39
CA VAL A 102 -9.33 10.33 -5.07
C VAL A 102 -9.69 9.30 -4.01
N GLU A 103 -8.67 8.84 -3.30
CA GLU A 103 -8.78 8.10 -2.03
C GLU A 103 -8.62 9.08 -0.86
N THR A 104 -9.22 8.79 0.27
CA THR A 104 -9.01 9.56 1.51
C THR A 104 -9.18 8.67 2.73
N GLU A 105 -8.80 9.17 3.90
CA GLU A 105 -8.90 8.45 5.17
C GLU A 105 -9.87 9.13 6.14
N LEU A 106 -10.72 8.34 6.77
CA LEU A 106 -11.59 8.75 7.87
C LEU A 106 -11.42 7.84 9.08
N GLY A 107 -11.32 8.42 10.27
CA GLY A 107 -10.63 7.86 11.40
C GLY A 107 -9.12 8.09 11.20
N HIS A 108 -8.28 7.44 11.99
CA HIS A 108 -6.83 7.58 11.82
C HIS A 108 -6.11 6.24 12.00
N VAL A 109 -5.42 5.81 10.96
CA VAL A 109 -4.56 4.62 10.98
C VAL A 109 -3.19 5.03 11.50
N GLY A 110 -2.95 4.80 12.79
CA GLY A 110 -1.71 5.18 13.49
C GLY A 110 -0.51 4.30 13.15
N GLN A 111 0.52 4.39 13.99
CA GLN A 111 1.75 3.62 13.86
C GLN A 111 1.74 2.38 14.77
N GLY A 112 2.28 1.26 14.30
CA GLY A 112 2.26 0.00 15.03
C GLY A 112 2.97 0.04 16.40
N PHE A 113 3.98 0.90 16.56
CA PHE A 113 4.65 1.09 17.86
C PHE A 113 3.81 1.86 18.89
N GLU A 114 2.76 2.58 18.46
CA GLU A 114 1.79 3.28 19.31
C GLU A 114 0.43 2.59 19.35
N TYR A 115 0.32 1.38 18.78
CA TYR A 115 -0.92 0.67 18.54
C TYR A 115 -1.82 0.58 19.77
N GLU A 116 -1.28 0.15 20.92
CA GLU A 116 -2.03 -0.02 22.17
C GLU A 116 -2.63 1.30 22.70
N GLN A 117 -2.06 2.43 22.32
CA GLN A 117 -2.46 3.75 22.80
C GLN A 117 -3.45 4.45 21.87
N THR A 118 -3.32 4.21 20.57
CA THR A 118 -4.01 5.01 19.53
C THR A 118 -5.13 4.25 18.83
N ARG A 119 -5.11 2.91 18.86
CA ARG A 119 -6.01 2.05 18.12
C ARG A 119 -7.49 2.43 18.30
N ASP A 120 -7.98 2.45 19.54
CA ASP A 120 -9.42 2.63 19.81
C ASP A 120 -9.90 4.06 19.51
N SER A 121 -9.04 5.04 19.75
CA SER A 121 -9.35 6.46 19.48
C SER A 121 -9.32 6.79 17.98
N GLY A 122 -8.58 6.00 17.18
CA GLY A 122 -8.48 6.19 15.74
C GLY A 122 -9.59 5.53 14.92
N LEU A 123 -10.43 4.67 15.52
CA LEU A 123 -11.47 3.95 14.76
C LEU A 123 -12.42 4.88 14.01
N THR A 124 -12.75 4.51 12.77
CA THR A 124 -13.74 5.24 11.95
C THR A 124 -15.11 5.22 12.60
N ARG A 125 -15.75 6.38 12.69
CA ARG A 125 -17.12 6.50 13.15
C ARG A 125 -18.06 6.33 11.96
N LYS A 126 -18.91 5.31 12.03
CA LYS A 126 -19.77 4.93 10.90
C LYS A 126 -20.77 6.03 10.52
N GLU A 127 -21.26 6.80 11.49
CA GLU A 127 -22.19 7.90 11.26
C GLU A 127 -21.54 9.03 10.46
N GLU A 128 -20.25 9.29 10.70
CA GLU A 128 -19.46 10.29 9.98
C GLU A 128 -19.10 9.83 8.57
N ALA A 129 -18.91 8.52 8.34
CA ALA A 129 -18.45 7.98 7.06
C ALA A 129 -19.44 8.27 5.90
N ILE A 130 -20.73 8.15 6.14
CA ILE A 130 -21.78 8.45 5.15
C ILE A 130 -21.75 9.92 4.75
N ASP A 131 -21.72 10.80 5.75
CA ASP A 131 -21.72 12.24 5.53
C ASP A 131 -20.43 12.70 4.87
N PHE A 132 -19.31 12.11 5.26
CA PHE A 132 -18.01 12.39 4.69
C PHE A 132 -17.98 12.09 3.18
N VAL A 133 -18.36 10.88 2.77
CA VAL A 133 -18.39 10.47 1.36
C VAL A 133 -19.33 11.35 0.55
N LYS A 134 -20.52 11.68 1.06
CA LYS A 134 -21.47 12.55 0.38
C LYS A 134 -20.96 13.98 0.20
N GLN A 135 -20.26 14.52 1.19
CA GLN A 135 -19.76 15.89 1.14
C GLN A 135 -18.48 16.03 0.30
N THR A 136 -17.63 15.00 0.30
CA THR A 136 -16.35 15.03 -0.41
C THR A 136 -16.43 14.52 -1.83
N ASN A 137 -17.36 13.57 -2.12
CA ASN A 137 -17.48 12.87 -3.40
C ASN A 137 -16.19 12.14 -3.80
N VAL A 138 -15.50 11.51 -2.85
CA VAL A 138 -14.31 10.68 -3.07
C VAL A 138 -14.65 9.37 -3.77
N ASP A 139 -13.66 8.72 -4.38
CA ASP A 139 -13.82 7.47 -5.13
C ASP A 139 -13.51 6.23 -4.28
N ALA A 140 -12.76 6.38 -3.19
CA ALA A 140 -12.45 5.31 -2.24
C ALA A 140 -12.23 5.87 -0.82
N LEU A 141 -12.57 5.08 0.19
CA LEU A 141 -12.44 5.47 1.59
C LEU A 141 -11.57 4.49 2.37
N ALA A 142 -10.41 4.95 2.82
CA ALA A 142 -9.61 4.23 3.80
C ALA A 142 -10.25 4.36 5.18
N VAL A 143 -10.48 3.21 5.81
CA VAL A 143 -11.16 3.11 7.10
C VAL A 143 -10.23 2.55 8.16
N SER A 144 -10.23 3.18 9.33
CA SER A 144 -9.54 2.67 10.51
C SER A 144 -10.44 1.68 11.26
N VAL A 145 -10.10 0.40 11.16
CA VAL A 145 -10.83 -0.70 11.78
C VAL A 145 -9.95 -1.56 12.68
N GLY A 146 -8.88 -0.97 13.21
CA GLY A 146 -7.98 -1.61 14.17
C GLY A 146 -6.68 -2.12 13.57
N THR A 147 -6.26 -1.64 12.39
CA THR A 147 -4.91 -1.79 11.85
C THR A 147 -4.05 -0.56 12.13
N SER A 148 -2.73 -0.68 11.95
CA SER A 148 -1.77 0.42 12.03
C SER A 148 -0.60 0.19 11.06
N HIS A 149 0.12 1.23 10.71
CA HIS A 149 1.28 1.13 9.82
C HIS A 149 2.51 0.53 10.52
N GLY A 150 3.33 -0.20 9.77
CA GLY A 150 4.61 -0.72 10.24
C GLY A 150 4.50 -2.06 10.99
N THR A 151 5.29 -2.23 12.05
CA THR A 151 5.42 -3.51 12.77
C THR A 151 4.61 -3.51 14.05
N TYR A 152 3.85 -4.58 14.27
CA TYR A 152 3.09 -4.82 15.50
C TYR A 152 3.89 -5.60 16.55
N HIS A 153 3.58 -5.38 17.82
CA HIS A 153 3.94 -6.29 18.91
C HIS A 153 2.84 -7.33 19.12
N GLY A 154 2.63 -8.21 18.15
CA GLY A 154 1.57 -9.21 18.17
C GLY A 154 0.62 -9.07 16.98
N THR A 155 -0.49 -9.81 16.99
CA THR A 155 -1.49 -9.75 15.92
C THR A 155 -2.51 -8.66 16.25
N PRO A 156 -2.75 -7.70 15.35
CA PRO A 156 -3.73 -6.64 15.59
C PRO A 156 -5.15 -7.20 15.68
N LYS A 157 -5.97 -6.55 16.49
CA LYS A 157 -7.39 -6.88 16.65
C LYS A 157 -8.21 -6.01 15.72
N LEU A 158 -8.80 -6.60 14.69
CA LEU A 158 -9.68 -5.91 13.74
C LEU A 158 -11.13 -5.91 14.24
N GLU A 159 -11.82 -4.79 14.03
CA GLU A 159 -13.23 -4.59 14.34
C GLU A 159 -14.09 -4.99 13.13
N PHE A 160 -14.31 -6.29 12.93
CA PHE A 160 -15.03 -6.82 11.77
C PHE A 160 -16.51 -6.44 11.74
N GLU A 161 -17.15 -6.22 12.89
CA GLU A 161 -18.55 -5.74 12.95
C GLU A 161 -18.62 -4.30 12.45
N LEU A 162 -17.70 -3.44 12.88
CA LEU A 162 -17.58 -2.07 12.36
C LEU A 162 -17.34 -2.06 10.85
N LEU A 163 -16.42 -2.94 10.37
CA LEU A 163 -16.13 -3.05 8.94
C LEU A 163 -17.37 -3.48 8.15
N ALA A 164 -18.13 -4.45 8.65
CA ALA A 164 -19.35 -4.90 8.00
C ALA A 164 -20.41 -3.79 7.93
N ASP A 165 -20.59 -3.03 9.01
CA ASP A 165 -21.49 -1.87 9.04
C ASP A 165 -21.06 -0.81 8.01
N LEU A 166 -19.76 -0.44 8.00
CA LEU A 166 -19.22 0.52 7.05
C LEU A 166 -19.42 0.07 5.60
N HIS A 167 -19.16 -1.21 5.30
CA HIS A 167 -19.36 -1.76 3.95
C HIS A 167 -20.83 -1.70 3.49
N GLN A 168 -21.79 -1.86 4.41
CA GLN A 168 -23.21 -1.75 4.07
C GLN A 168 -23.70 -0.31 3.89
N MET A 169 -23.04 0.63 4.57
CA MET A 169 -23.51 2.02 4.66
C MET A 169 -22.82 2.98 3.69
N VAL A 170 -21.60 2.66 3.28
CA VAL A 170 -20.75 3.50 2.42
C VAL A 170 -20.81 2.99 0.99
N GLU A 171 -21.10 3.89 0.04
CA GLU A 171 -21.30 3.52 -1.37
C GLU A 171 -20.01 3.37 -2.18
N VAL A 172 -18.88 3.85 -1.65
CA VAL A 172 -17.55 3.77 -2.31
C VAL A 172 -16.74 2.58 -1.79
N PRO A 173 -15.78 2.06 -2.59
CA PRO A 173 -14.85 1.02 -2.15
C PRO A 173 -14.15 1.37 -0.84
N LEU A 174 -14.04 0.37 0.06
CA LEU A 174 -13.30 0.50 1.31
C LEU A 174 -11.85 0.03 1.16
N VAL A 175 -10.94 0.79 1.75
CA VAL A 175 -9.50 0.52 1.73
C VAL A 175 -9.00 0.20 3.13
N LEU A 176 -8.13 -0.82 3.24
CA LEU A 176 -7.45 -1.19 4.48
C LEU A 176 -5.98 -0.77 4.40
N HIS A 177 -5.59 0.21 5.20
CA HIS A 177 -4.20 0.55 5.47
C HIS A 177 -3.62 -0.32 6.59
N GLY A 178 -2.28 -0.41 6.70
CA GLY A 178 -1.64 -1.23 7.72
C GLY A 178 -1.85 -2.74 7.55
N GLY A 179 -1.97 -3.22 6.31
CA GLY A 179 -2.19 -4.64 6.03
C GLY A 179 -1.02 -5.54 6.42
N SER A 180 0.23 -5.05 6.31
CA SER A 180 1.43 -5.79 6.71
C SER A 180 1.41 -6.16 8.19
N GLY A 181 1.78 -7.40 8.53
CA GLY A 181 1.78 -7.90 9.91
C GLY A 181 0.39 -8.23 10.48
N THR A 182 -0.67 -8.02 9.71
CA THR A 182 -2.06 -8.29 10.15
C THR A 182 -2.38 -9.78 10.16
N GLY A 183 -1.68 -10.57 9.36
CA GLY A 183 -1.84 -12.03 9.24
C GLY A 183 -2.93 -12.44 8.24
N ASP A 184 -2.69 -13.57 7.56
CA ASP A 184 -3.50 -14.05 6.44
C ASP A 184 -4.98 -14.23 6.78
N ASP A 185 -5.30 -14.79 7.95
CA ASP A 185 -6.68 -15.03 8.35
C ASP A 185 -7.46 -13.73 8.52
N ASN A 186 -6.85 -12.73 9.16
CA ASN A 186 -7.45 -11.42 9.34
C ASN A 186 -7.62 -10.68 8.00
N LEU A 187 -6.60 -10.70 7.14
CA LEU A 187 -6.65 -10.07 5.83
C LEU A 187 -7.71 -10.72 4.93
N LYS A 188 -7.74 -12.05 4.89
CA LYS A 188 -8.76 -12.79 4.15
C LYS A 188 -10.17 -12.47 4.64
N LYS A 189 -10.34 -12.42 5.97
CA LYS A 189 -11.64 -12.07 6.57
C LYS A 189 -12.01 -10.61 6.28
N ALA A 190 -11.06 -9.68 6.31
CA ALA A 190 -11.31 -8.27 5.96
C ALA A 190 -11.82 -8.12 4.52
N VAL A 191 -11.17 -8.79 3.56
CA VAL A 191 -11.64 -8.81 2.16
C VAL A 191 -13.03 -9.44 2.05
N GLN A 192 -13.30 -10.55 2.72
CA GLN A 192 -14.62 -11.18 2.73
C GLN A 192 -15.71 -10.32 3.40
N THR A 193 -15.31 -9.42 4.30
CA THR A 193 -16.23 -8.52 5.02
C THR A 193 -16.50 -7.23 4.25
N GLY A 194 -15.67 -6.89 3.22
CA GLY A 194 -15.98 -5.74 2.35
C GLY A 194 -14.81 -4.84 1.99
N ILE A 195 -13.59 -5.18 2.37
CA ILE A 195 -12.39 -4.44 1.88
C ILE A 195 -12.13 -4.80 0.41
N GLN A 196 -11.95 -3.77 -0.42
CA GLN A 196 -11.65 -3.91 -1.85
C GLN A 196 -10.19 -3.58 -2.22
N LYS A 197 -9.48 -2.79 -1.41
CA LYS A 197 -8.06 -2.48 -1.57
C LYS A 197 -7.34 -2.72 -0.24
N VAL A 198 -6.17 -3.36 -0.27
CA VAL A 198 -5.32 -3.57 0.90
C VAL A 198 -3.92 -3.02 0.61
N ASN A 199 -3.45 -2.10 1.43
CA ASN A 199 -2.09 -1.56 1.33
C ASN A 199 -1.09 -2.46 2.06
N LEU A 200 -0.05 -2.87 1.34
CA LEU A 200 1.03 -3.72 1.82
C LEU A 200 2.39 -3.09 1.47
N CYS A 201 3.27 -2.95 2.44
CA CYS A 201 4.62 -2.44 2.25
C CYS A 201 5.65 -3.29 3.00
N THR A 202 5.56 -3.33 4.33
CA THR A 202 6.57 -3.94 5.21
C THR A 202 6.75 -5.43 4.94
N ASP A 203 5.68 -6.20 4.78
CA ASP A 203 5.77 -7.64 4.53
C ASP A 203 6.43 -7.95 3.18
N LEU A 204 6.11 -7.18 2.14
CA LEU A 204 6.72 -7.34 0.83
C LEU A 204 8.22 -7.01 0.86
N SER A 205 8.57 -5.92 1.55
CA SER A 205 9.97 -5.50 1.73
C SER A 205 10.76 -6.53 2.53
N ASN A 206 10.19 -7.04 3.63
CA ASN A 206 10.80 -8.08 4.46
C ASN A 206 11.02 -9.37 3.68
N ALA A 207 10.07 -9.81 2.86
CA ALA A 207 10.21 -10.99 2.01
C ALA A 207 11.40 -10.86 1.04
N GLY A 208 11.57 -9.67 0.44
CA GLY A 208 12.75 -9.38 -0.37
C GLY A 208 14.06 -9.47 0.41
N LEU A 209 14.10 -8.90 1.61
CA LEU A 209 15.26 -8.94 2.49
C LEU A 209 15.58 -10.37 2.96
N GLU A 210 14.59 -11.17 3.33
CA GLU A 210 14.82 -12.56 3.75
C GLU A 210 15.35 -13.43 2.59
N THR A 211 14.85 -13.23 1.36
CA THR A 211 15.39 -13.92 0.19
C THR A 211 16.85 -13.54 -0.05
N LEU A 212 17.18 -12.25 0.07
CA LEU A 212 18.56 -11.75 -0.03
C LEU A 212 19.46 -12.36 1.05
N LYS A 213 19.02 -12.40 2.32
CA LYS A 213 19.77 -13.04 3.41
C LYS A 213 20.07 -14.49 3.10
N GLY A 214 19.06 -15.25 2.64
CA GLY A 214 19.22 -16.65 2.25
C GLY A 214 20.22 -16.82 1.09
N TYR A 215 20.18 -15.93 0.11
CA TYR A 215 21.13 -15.94 -1.01
C TYR A 215 22.56 -15.68 -0.58
N LEU A 216 22.76 -14.70 0.29
CA LEU A 216 24.10 -14.32 0.76
C LEU A 216 24.66 -15.30 1.79
N GLN A 217 23.81 -16.07 2.49
CA GLN A 217 24.23 -16.90 3.63
C GLN A 217 25.10 -16.11 4.61
N ILE A 218 24.72 -14.85 4.86
CA ILE A 218 25.52 -13.94 5.66
C ILE A 218 25.56 -14.40 7.10
N ASP A 219 26.76 -14.76 7.56
CA ASP A 219 27.11 -14.74 8.97
C ASP A 219 27.57 -13.31 9.34
N TYR A 220 26.66 -12.53 9.94
CA TYR A 220 26.95 -11.14 10.34
C TYR A 220 28.13 -11.04 11.33
N ASP A 221 28.39 -12.08 12.11
CA ASP A 221 29.54 -12.10 13.02
C ASP A 221 30.88 -12.27 12.27
N HIS A 222 30.86 -12.92 11.11
CA HIS A 222 32.02 -12.98 10.21
C HIS A 222 32.29 -11.61 9.56
N MET A 223 31.25 -10.91 9.11
CA MET A 223 31.39 -9.56 8.52
C MET A 223 31.99 -8.54 9.49
N LYS A 224 31.68 -8.66 10.78
CA LYS A 224 32.25 -7.77 11.83
C LYS A 224 33.72 -8.01 12.10
N LYS A 225 34.24 -9.20 11.79
CA LYS A 225 35.64 -9.57 12.14
C LYS A 225 36.68 -9.11 11.13
N ASP A 226 36.35 -9.10 9.83
CA ASP A 226 37.35 -8.78 8.81
C ASP A 226 37.01 -7.56 7.93
N GLY A 227 35.81 -7.01 8.06
CA GLY A 227 35.35 -5.84 7.29
C GLY A 227 35.23 -6.10 5.79
N SER A 228 35.40 -7.35 5.33
CA SER A 228 35.23 -7.76 3.95
C SER A 228 33.82 -8.32 3.73
N LEU A 229 33.23 -8.02 2.58
CA LEU A 229 32.13 -8.77 2.01
C LEU A 229 32.74 -10.09 1.43
N GLY A 230 33.19 -10.99 2.29
CA GLY A 230 33.88 -12.21 1.89
C GLY A 230 33.20 -12.99 0.76
N GLU A 231 33.85 -14.05 0.31
CA GLU A 231 33.22 -14.99 -0.62
C GLU A 231 31.95 -15.55 0.01
N PHE A 232 30.78 -15.26 -0.60
CA PHE A 232 29.49 -15.79 -0.18
C PHE A 232 29.31 -17.19 -0.74
N GLY A 233 29.77 -18.19 0.00
CA GLY A 233 29.83 -19.57 -0.47
C GLY A 233 30.71 -19.67 -1.73
N ASN A 234 30.24 -20.35 -2.77
CA ASN A 234 30.93 -20.49 -4.05
C ASN A 234 30.53 -19.42 -5.08
N LYS A 235 29.84 -18.36 -4.68
CA LYS A 235 29.36 -17.30 -5.59
C LYS A 235 29.94 -15.95 -5.20
N THR A 236 30.49 -15.25 -6.16
CA THR A 236 30.82 -13.83 -6.03
C THR A 236 29.51 -13.05 -6.23
N ALA A 237 28.88 -12.58 -5.15
CA ALA A 237 27.71 -11.76 -5.23
C ALA A 237 28.05 -10.38 -5.80
N ASN A 238 27.27 -9.92 -6.79
CA ASN A 238 27.36 -8.58 -7.34
C ASN A 238 26.06 -7.81 -7.13
N MET A 239 26.07 -6.50 -7.31
CA MET A 239 24.93 -5.64 -7.04
C MET A 239 23.68 -6.02 -7.85
N PHE A 240 23.85 -6.55 -9.06
CA PHE A 240 22.73 -6.98 -9.92
C PHE A 240 22.08 -8.24 -9.37
N ASP A 241 22.86 -9.21 -8.88
CA ASP A 241 22.34 -10.42 -8.25
C ASP A 241 21.58 -10.07 -6.97
N LEU A 242 22.14 -9.19 -6.12
CA LEU A 242 21.50 -8.75 -4.88
C LEU A 242 20.12 -8.11 -5.15
N SER A 243 20.08 -7.20 -6.12
CA SER A 243 18.83 -6.55 -6.53
C SER A 243 17.83 -7.54 -7.09
N ASN A 244 18.29 -8.56 -7.83
CA ASN A 244 17.43 -9.59 -8.38
C ASN A 244 16.85 -10.51 -7.31
N GLU A 245 17.66 -10.92 -6.31
CA GLU A 245 17.18 -11.76 -5.22
C GLU A 245 16.12 -11.06 -4.36
N MET A 246 16.34 -9.80 -4.02
CA MET A 246 15.32 -8.98 -3.34
C MET A 246 14.02 -8.89 -4.16
N ARG A 247 14.15 -8.70 -5.47
CA ARG A 247 13.02 -8.63 -6.40
C ARG A 247 12.22 -9.94 -6.43
N ILE A 248 12.90 -11.09 -6.42
CA ILE A 248 12.24 -12.42 -6.41
C ILE A 248 11.42 -12.58 -5.14
N GLY A 249 11.99 -12.34 -3.97
CA GLY A 249 11.26 -12.46 -2.70
C GLY A 249 10.04 -11.54 -2.62
N TYR A 250 10.21 -10.28 -3.04
CA TYR A 250 9.12 -9.32 -3.11
C TYR A 250 7.98 -9.82 -4.03
N LYS A 251 8.32 -10.30 -5.23
CA LYS A 251 7.36 -10.83 -6.20
C LYS A 251 6.58 -12.02 -5.66
N GLU A 252 7.25 -13.00 -5.07
CA GLU A 252 6.57 -14.20 -4.57
C GLU A 252 5.64 -13.87 -3.39
N ALA A 253 6.03 -12.97 -2.49
CA ALA A 253 5.15 -12.48 -1.44
C ALA A 253 3.93 -11.74 -2.01
N LEU A 254 4.11 -10.91 -3.03
CA LEU A 254 2.99 -10.22 -3.68
C LEU A 254 2.03 -11.22 -4.35
N LYS A 255 2.54 -12.27 -5.01
CA LYS A 255 1.70 -13.35 -5.58
C LYS A 255 0.90 -14.08 -4.51
N HIS A 256 1.48 -14.31 -3.33
CA HIS A 256 0.76 -14.87 -2.20
C HIS A 256 -0.45 -13.98 -1.83
N TYR A 257 -0.24 -12.68 -1.63
CA TYR A 257 -1.32 -11.76 -1.28
C TYR A 257 -2.37 -11.59 -2.37
N ILE A 258 -1.97 -11.49 -3.65
CA ILE A 258 -2.91 -11.48 -4.78
C ILE A 258 -3.82 -12.73 -4.74
N THR A 259 -3.25 -13.89 -4.43
CA THR A 259 -4.02 -15.14 -4.31
C THR A 259 -4.92 -15.13 -3.07
N LEU A 260 -4.40 -14.68 -1.94
CA LEU A 260 -5.13 -14.57 -0.67
C LEU A 260 -6.38 -13.68 -0.80
N PHE A 261 -6.25 -12.56 -1.52
CA PHE A 261 -7.34 -11.60 -1.76
C PHE A 261 -8.32 -12.02 -2.85
N GLY A 262 -8.05 -13.12 -3.56
CA GLY A 262 -8.93 -13.63 -4.62
C GLY A 262 -8.87 -12.82 -5.92
N SER A 263 -7.78 -12.10 -6.17
CA SER A 263 -7.59 -11.24 -7.35
C SER A 263 -7.08 -11.98 -8.59
N VAL A 264 -6.75 -13.26 -8.50
CA VAL A 264 -6.27 -14.09 -9.62
C VAL A 264 -7.33 -14.18 -10.73
N ASN A 265 -6.93 -13.94 -11.98
CA ASN A 265 -7.79 -13.92 -13.17
C ASN A 265 -8.93 -12.87 -13.10
N LYS A 266 -8.65 -11.70 -12.52
CA LYS A 266 -9.60 -10.58 -12.43
C LYS A 266 -9.20 -9.36 -13.27
N ALA A 267 -8.03 -9.39 -13.95
CA ALA A 267 -7.60 -8.35 -14.89
C ALA A 267 -8.32 -8.46 -16.24
#